data_8239c579891afbb1926560de279f9b7e
#
_entry.id   8239c579891afbb1926560de279f9b7e
#
_cell.length_a   1.000
_cell.length_b   1.000
_cell.length_c   1.000
_cell.angle_alpha   90.00
_cell.angle_beta   90.00
_cell.angle_gamma   90.00
#
_symmetry.space_group_name_H-M   'P 1'
#
loop_
_entity.id
_entity.type
_entity.pdbx_description
1 polymer ?
#
loop_
_entity_poly.entity_id
_entity_poly.type
_entity_poly.pdbx_seq_one_letter_code
_entity_poly.pdbx_strand_id
1 'polypeptide(L)'
;MSQNTSETESLAKSLAEPALLLTPPDAATATDDGLLTASEVTELKLNADWVVLSACNTAAGGEKGDAEALSGLARAFFYAGAHALLVSHWYVDSKATVKITTGAFAELKRDPAIGRAEALRRAMLAAMSDTSRPKTWTPAAHPAVWAPFVLVGEGGAGR
;
A
#
# COMPACT_ATOMS: atom_id res chain seq x y z
N MET A 1 39.79 -9.22 -2.50
CA MET A 1 39.10 -9.01 -1.18
C MET A 1 38.17 -7.80 -1.14
N SER A 2 38.24 -6.86 -2.10
CA SER A 2 37.43 -5.61 -2.08
C SER A 2 35.97 -5.73 -2.61
N GLN A 3 35.64 -6.77 -3.38
CA GLN A 3 34.28 -6.91 -3.96
C GLN A 3 33.25 -7.35 -2.95
N ASN A 4 33.62 -8.19 -1.98
CA ASN A 4 32.69 -8.74 -0.98
C ASN A 4 32.23 -7.69 0.05
N THR A 5 32.99 -6.62 0.26
CA THR A 5 32.65 -5.55 1.21
C THR A 5 31.60 -4.60 0.62
N SER A 6 31.66 -4.29 -0.68
CA SER A 6 30.70 -3.41 -1.34
C SER A 6 29.32 -4.06 -1.51
N GLU A 7 29.27 -5.38 -1.76
CA GLU A 7 28.01 -6.12 -1.84
C GLU A 7 27.33 -6.26 -0.48
N THR A 8 28.10 -6.52 0.59
CA THR A 8 27.56 -6.57 1.96
C THR A 8 27.09 -5.20 2.45
N GLU A 9 27.78 -4.13 2.10
CA GLU A 9 27.36 -2.75 2.42
C GLU A 9 26.12 -2.33 1.63
N SER A 10 26.01 -2.70 0.36
CA SER A 10 24.83 -2.47 -0.47
C SER A 10 23.61 -3.22 0.07
N LEU A 11 23.77 -4.49 0.42
CA LEU A 11 22.70 -5.31 0.99
C LEU A 11 22.27 -4.79 2.37
N ALA A 12 23.22 -4.38 3.22
CA ALA A 12 22.91 -3.79 4.52
C ALA A 12 22.17 -2.45 4.39
N LYS A 13 22.50 -1.65 3.38
CA LYS A 13 21.81 -0.39 3.09
C LYS A 13 20.40 -0.62 2.55
N SER A 14 20.22 -1.61 1.68
CA SER A 14 18.92 -2.05 1.15
C SER A 14 18.00 -2.56 2.27
N LEU A 15 18.55 -3.27 3.26
CA LEU A 15 17.80 -3.76 4.42
C LEU A 15 17.49 -2.67 5.47
N ALA A 16 18.14 -1.50 5.38
CA ALA A 16 17.97 -0.39 6.32
C ALA A 16 16.91 0.62 5.88
N GLU A 17 16.45 0.56 4.63
CA GLU A 17 15.42 1.46 4.14
C GLU A 17 14.07 0.74 3.94
N PRO A 18 12.94 1.48 4.01
CA PRO A 18 11.63 0.91 3.73
C PRO A 18 11.55 0.36 2.30
N ALA A 19 11.02 -0.86 2.15
CA ALA A 19 10.88 -1.52 0.86
C ALA A 19 9.57 -2.32 0.77
N LEU A 20 9.12 -2.56 -0.45
CA LEU A 20 8.08 -3.54 -0.76
C LEU A 20 8.75 -4.84 -1.18
N LEU A 21 8.31 -5.94 -0.58
CA LEU A 21 8.70 -7.27 -1.02
C LEU A 21 7.79 -7.66 -2.20
N LEU A 22 8.39 -7.83 -3.36
CA LEU A 22 7.76 -8.29 -4.59
C LEU A 22 8.06 -9.77 -4.80
N THR A 23 7.58 -10.34 -5.91
CA THR A 23 7.94 -11.70 -6.30
C THR A 23 9.42 -11.74 -6.63
N PRO A 24 10.24 -12.53 -5.92
CA PRO A 24 11.66 -12.61 -6.24
C PRO A 24 11.86 -13.24 -7.63
N PRO A 25 12.83 -12.77 -8.41
CA PRO A 25 13.19 -13.38 -9.68
C PRO A 25 13.84 -14.76 -9.46
N ASP A 26 13.84 -15.61 -10.49
CA ASP A 26 14.52 -16.93 -10.45
C ASP A 26 16.02 -16.79 -10.17
N ALA A 27 16.61 -15.67 -10.63
CA ALA A 27 18.00 -15.31 -10.36
C ALA A 27 18.06 -13.81 -10.01
N ALA A 28 18.35 -13.51 -8.75
CA ALA A 28 18.47 -12.13 -8.29
C ALA A 28 19.69 -11.45 -8.92
N THR A 29 19.52 -10.18 -9.27
CA THR A 29 20.59 -9.29 -9.75
C THR A 29 20.67 -8.07 -8.83
N ALA A 30 21.64 -7.20 -9.04
CA ALA A 30 21.75 -5.96 -8.26
C ALA A 30 20.61 -4.96 -8.52
N THR A 31 19.86 -5.14 -9.62
CA THR A 31 18.73 -4.27 -10.03
C THR A 31 17.39 -4.98 -10.04
N ASP A 32 17.37 -6.29 -9.78
CA ASP A 32 16.16 -7.10 -9.70
C ASP A 32 16.39 -8.21 -8.67
N ASP A 33 16.14 -7.88 -7.42
CA ASP A 33 16.32 -8.75 -6.26
C ASP A 33 14.99 -9.12 -5.56
N GLY A 34 13.87 -8.66 -6.13
CA GLY A 34 12.54 -8.86 -5.57
C GLY A 34 12.16 -7.85 -4.48
N LEU A 35 13.00 -6.84 -4.22
CA LEU A 35 12.70 -5.71 -3.37
C LEU A 35 12.44 -4.46 -4.23
N LEU A 36 11.50 -3.63 -3.81
CA LEU A 36 11.31 -2.28 -4.33
C LEU A 36 11.53 -1.31 -3.18
N THR A 37 12.73 -0.79 -3.09
CA THR A 37 13.17 0.12 -2.03
C THR A 37 12.60 1.52 -2.20
N ALA A 38 12.57 2.31 -1.12
CA ALA A 38 12.13 3.71 -1.21
C ALA A 38 13.00 4.52 -2.18
N SER A 39 14.30 4.25 -2.24
CA SER A 39 15.22 4.89 -3.20
C SER A 39 14.83 4.58 -4.65
N GLU A 40 14.57 3.32 -4.98
CA GLU A 40 14.14 2.91 -6.32
C GLU A 40 12.75 3.49 -6.68
N VAL A 41 11.82 3.54 -5.72
CA VAL A 41 10.52 4.18 -5.92
C VAL A 41 10.68 5.64 -6.35
N THR A 42 11.62 6.39 -5.76
CA THR A 42 11.82 7.82 -6.12
C THR A 42 12.28 8.02 -7.57
N GLU A 43 12.90 7.01 -8.18
CA GLU A 43 13.34 7.05 -9.57
C GLU A 43 12.20 6.76 -10.57
N LEU A 44 11.08 6.24 -10.09
CA LEU A 44 9.90 5.99 -10.91
C LEU A 44 9.27 7.32 -11.34
N LYS A 45 8.71 7.33 -12.55
CA LYS A 45 7.93 8.46 -13.09
C LYS A 45 6.48 8.04 -13.23
N LEU A 46 5.76 8.00 -12.11
CA LEU A 46 4.44 7.38 -12.05
C LEU A 46 3.35 8.27 -12.65
N ASN A 47 3.32 9.56 -12.31
CA ASN A 47 2.19 10.45 -12.63
C ASN A 47 0.84 9.76 -12.36
N ALA A 48 0.71 9.15 -11.19
CA ALA A 48 -0.40 8.29 -10.83
C ALA A 48 -1.42 9.02 -9.97
N ASP A 49 -2.67 9.00 -10.37
CA ASP A 49 -3.76 9.55 -9.58
C ASP A 49 -3.93 8.83 -8.25
N TRP A 50 -3.69 7.53 -8.24
CA TRP A 50 -3.86 6.70 -7.06
C TRP A 50 -2.93 5.48 -7.10
N VAL A 51 -2.11 5.31 -6.06
CA VAL A 51 -1.30 4.11 -5.84
C VAL A 51 -1.93 3.31 -4.71
N VAL A 52 -2.17 2.03 -4.94
CA VAL A 52 -2.78 1.13 -3.95
C VAL A 52 -1.73 0.15 -3.44
N LEU A 53 -1.36 0.30 -2.18
CA LEU A 53 -0.43 -0.56 -1.47
C LEU A 53 -1.22 -1.47 -0.53
N SER A 54 -1.81 -2.54 -1.08
CA SER A 54 -2.70 -3.45 -0.36
C SER A 54 -1.96 -4.60 0.35
N ALA A 55 -0.65 -4.53 0.48
CA ALA A 55 0.12 -5.52 1.23
C ALA A 55 -0.12 -5.37 2.73
N CYS A 56 -0.06 -6.49 3.46
CA CYS A 56 -0.20 -6.47 4.90
C CYS A 56 0.88 -5.59 5.53
N ASN A 57 0.45 -4.70 6.41
CA ASN A 57 1.38 -3.90 7.20
C ASN A 57 2.21 -2.87 6.40
N THR A 58 1.71 -2.35 5.28
CA THR A 58 2.40 -1.30 4.52
C THR A 58 2.52 0.02 5.31
N ALA A 59 1.76 0.13 6.39
CA ALA A 59 1.74 1.27 7.29
C ALA A 59 2.23 0.95 8.70
N ALA A 60 2.54 -0.30 9.01
CA ALA A 60 3.03 -0.63 10.33
C ALA A 60 4.53 -0.66 10.36
N GLY A 61 5.01 0.02 11.31
CA GLY A 61 6.35 0.04 11.71
C GLY A 61 6.71 -1.09 12.68
N GLY A 62 7.96 -1.67 12.63
CA GLY A 62 8.51 -2.61 13.57
C GLY A 62 8.67 -2.03 14.99
N GLU A 63 9.08 -2.84 15.94
CA GLU A 63 9.04 -2.55 17.39
C GLU A 63 9.73 -1.25 17.86
N LYS A 64 10.36 -0.46 16.99
CA LYS A 64 11.04 0.80 17.37
C LYS A 64 11.18 1.87 16.27
N GLY A 65 10.24 2.05 15.35
CA GLY A 65 10.42 3.18 14.43
C GLY A 65 9.61 3.18 13.15
N ASP A 66 8.61 2.42 13.07
CA ASP A 66 7.93 2.07 11.83
C ASP A 66 6.90 3.08 11.32
N ALA A 67 6.46 4.02 12.14
CA ALA A 67 5.74 5.21 11.65
C ALA A 67 6.62 6.04 10.69
N GLU A 68 7.93 6.02 10.90
CA GLU A 68 8.90 6.66 10.00
C GLU A 68 9.11 5.85 8.72
N ALA A 69 9.08 4.51 8.79
CA ALA A 69 9.24 3.65 7.62
C ALA A 69 8.12 3.85 6.59
N LEU A 70 6.86 3.87 7.05
CA LEU A 70 5.75 4.21 6.15
C LEU A 70 5.86 5.62 5.62
N SER A 71 6.21 6.59 6.46
CA SER A 71 6.40 7.97 6.02
C SER A 71 7.47 8.06 4.94
N GLY A 72 8.54 7.26 5.03
CA GLY A 72 9.60 7.17 4.03
C GLY A 72 9.11 6.62 2.69
N LEU A 73 8.43 5.47 2.70
CA LEU A 73 7.90 4.85 1.49
C LEU A 73 6.78 5.69 0.85
N ALA A 74 5.83 6.18 1.65
CA ALA A 74 4.77 7.07 1.16
C ALA A 74 5.37 8.33 0.52
N ARG A 75 6.37 8.91 1.15
CA ARG A 75 7.09 10.08 0.62
C ARG A 75 7.76 9.75 -0.72
N ALA A 76 8.38 8.57 -0.85
CA ALA A 76 8.99 8.12 -2.10
C ALA A 76 7.97 8.04 -3.24
N PHE A 77 6.77 7.47 -2.99
CA PHE A 77 5.71 7.44 -3.99
C PHE A 77 5.19 8.83 -4.37
N PHE A 78 5.09 9.76 -3.43
CA PHE A 78 4.74 11.15 -3.76
C PHE A 78 5.82 11.83 -4.60
N TYR A 79 7.10 11.62 -4.30
CA TYR A 79 8.19 12.11 -5.15
C TYR A 79 8.16 11.50 -6.55
N ALA A 80 7.79 10.24 -6.67
CA ALA A 80 7.61 9.55 -7.94
C ALA A 80 6.39 10.05 -8.75
N GLY A 81 5.56 10.93 -8.19
CA GLY A 81 4.40 11.54 -8.86
C GLY A 81 3.06 10.87 -8.56
N ALA A 82 2.92 10.16 -7.45
CA ALA A 82 1.62 9.73 -6.96
C ALA A 82 0.89 10.89 -6.30
N HIS A 83 -0.41 11.09 -6.62
CA HIS A 83 -1.25 12.12 -6.00
C HIS A 83 -1.92 11.63 -4.71
N ALA A 84 -2.22 10.34 -4.65
CA ALA A 84 -2.80 9.71 -3.47
C ALA A 84 -2.31 8.27 -3.31
N LEU A 85 -2.28 7.80 -2.05
CA LEU A 85 -1.96 6.42 -1.70
C LEU A 85 -3.11 5.82 -0.90
N LEU A 86 -3.47 4.57 -1.20
CA LEU A 86 -4.26 3.72 -0.31
C LEU A 86 -3.32 2.74 0.37
N VAL A 87 -3.24 2.80 1.67
CA VAL A 87 -2.34 1.99 2.50
C VAL A 87 -3.13 1.24 3.57
N SER A 88 -2.51 0.22 4.18
CA SER A 88 -3.10 -0.50 5.32
C SER A 88 -2.20 -0.42 6.55
N HIS A 89 -2.80 -0.18 7.73
CA HIS A 89 -2.10 -0.04 9.02
C HIS A 89 -1.78 -1.37 9.72
N TRP A 90 -2.50 -2.45 9.39
CA TRP A 90 -2.28 -3.79 9.96
C TRP A 90 -2.68 -4.88 8.97
N TYR A 91 -2.54 -6.12 9.41
CA TYR A 91 -2.91 -7.29 8.60
C TYR A 91 -4.35 -7.19 8.11
N VAL A 92 -4.56 -7.36 6.81
CA VAL A 92 -5.85 -7.25 6.14
C VAL A 92 -6.38 -8.61 5.67
N ASP A 93 -7.69 -8.81 5.80
CA ASP A 93 -8.38 -9.93 5.19
C ASP A 93 -8.40 -9.77 3.67
N SER A 94 -7.87 -10.75 2.93
CA SER A 94 -7.73 -10.65 1.46
C SER A 94 -9.07 -10.45 0.76
N LYS A 95 -10.16 -11.05 1.24
CA LYS A 95 -11.50 -10.89 0.63
C LYS A 95 -12.05 -9.48 0.90
N ALA A 96 -11.85 -8.97 2.11
CA ALA A 96 -12.21 -7.59 2.45
C ALA A 96 -11.40 -6.58 1.63
N THR A 97 -10.10 -6.82 1.48
CA THR A 97 -9.22 -5.99 0.65
C THR A 97 -9.72 -5.89 -0.77
N VAL A 98 -9.97 -7.02 -1.43
CA VAL A 98 -10.51 -7.06 -2.78
C VAL A 98 -11.85 -6.32 -2.85
N LYS A 99 -12.77 -6.58 -1.92
CA LYS A 99 -14.09 -5.95 -1.92
C LYS A 99 -14.04 -4.44 -1.75
N ILE A 100 -13.24 -3.95 -0.80
CA ILE A 100 -13.11 -2.50 -0.54
C ILE A 100 -12.41 -1.82 -1.71
N THR A 101 -11.30 -2.37 -2.20
CA THR A 101 -10.54 -1.77 -3.29
C THR A 101 -11.35 -1.73 -4.58
N THR A 102 -11.91 -2.86 -5.01
CA THR A 102 -12.73 -2.90 -6.23
C THR A 102 -14.01 -2.09 -6.09
N GLY A 103 -14.60 -2.06 -4.88
CA GLY A 103 -15.75 -1.22 -4.58
C GLY A 103 -15.45 0.27 -4.72
N ALA A 104 -14.31 0.74 -4.23
CA ALA A 104 -13.89 2.14 -4.38
C ALA A 104 -13.70 2.53 -5.86
N PHE A 105 -13.06 1.67 -6.67
CA PHE A 105 -12.96 1.90 -8.11
C PHE A 105 -14.31 1.87 -8.82
N ALA A 106 -15.23 0.99 -8.40
CA ALA A 106 -16.58 0.95 -8.96
C ALA A 106 -17.36 2.24 -8.66
N GLU A 107 -17.23 2.79 -7.44
CA GLU A 107 -17.83 4.07 -7.07
C GLU A 107 -17.27 5.22 -7.92
N LEU A 108 -15.94 5.30 -8.09
CA LEU A 108 -15.32 6.31 -8.97
C LEU A 108 -15.76 6.18 -10.43
N LYS A 109 -15.88 4.93 -10.93
CA LYS A 109 -16.39 4.71 -12.30
C LYS A 109 -17.83 5.16 -12.45
N ARG A 110 -18.67 4.96 -11.43
CA ARG A 110 -20.08 5.35 -11.44
C ARG A 110 -20.25 6.87 -11.37
N ASP A 111 -19.44 7.54 -10.55
CA ASP A 111 -19.49 8.98 -10.32
C ASP A 111 -18.06 9.54 -10.07
N PRO A 112 -17.36 9.94 -11.15
CA PRO A 112 -15.99 10.47 -11.01
C PRO A 112 -15.91 11.76 -10.16
N ALA A 113 -17.01 12.46 -9.97
CA ALA A 113 -17.04 13.73 -9.23
C ALA A 113 -16.96 13.56 -7.72
N ILE A 114 -17.17 12.34 -7.18
CA ILE A 114 -17.15 12.12 -5.73
C ILE A 114 -15.76 12.16 -5.11
N GLY A 115 -14.72 11.92 -5.88
CA GLY A 115 -13.36 11.83 -5.40
C GLY A 115 -13.02 10.51 -4.69
N ARG A 116 -11.72 10.30 -4.49
CA ARG A 116 -11.15 9.02 -3.96
C ARG A 116 -11.56 8.75 -2.52
N ALA A 117 -11.58 9.80 -1.67
CA ALA A 117 -11.93 9.65 -0.26
C ALA A 117 -13.40 9.22 -0.09
N GLU A 118 -14.32 9.83 -0.82
CA GLU A 118 -15.73 9.48 -0.76
C GLU A 118 -15.99 8.11 -1.38
N ALA A 119 -15.32 7.77 -2.47
CA ALA A 119 -15.40 6.44 -3.08
C ALA A 119 -14.94 5.34 -2.09
N LEU A 120 -13.81 5.56 -1.42
CA LEU A 120 -13.33 4.65 -0.38
C LEU A 120 -14.32 4.55 0.78
N ARG A 121 -14.83 5.66 1.27
CA ARG A 121 -15.85 5.68 2.35
C ARG A 121 -17.08 4.86 1.97
N ARG A 122 -17.62 5.03 0.78
CA ARG A 122 -18.78 4.25 0.29
C ARG A 122 -18.48 2.76 0.20
N ALA A 123 -17.30 2.41 -0.31
CA ALA A 123 -16.87 1.01 -0.39
C ALA A 123 -16.72 0.36 1.00
N MET A 124 -16.17 1.10 1.98
CA MET A 124 -16.07 0.63 3.36
C MET A 124 -17.46 0.41 3.97
N LEU A 125 -18.40 1.34 3.80
CA LEU A 125 -19.77 1.21 4.31
C LEU A 125 -20.49 0.01 3.67
N ALA A 126 -20.31 -0.19 2.37
CA ALA A 126 -20.85 -1.36 1.67
C ALA A 126 -20.23 -2.68 2.18
N ALA A 127 -18.92 -2.68 2.47
CA ALA A 127 -18.24 -3.82 3.06
C ALA A 127 -18.75 -4.13 4.47
N MET A 128 -18.96 -3.11 5.30
CA MET A 128 -19.51 -3.27 6.67
C MET A 128 -20.91 -3.89 6.68
N SER A 129 -21.71 -3.61 5.65
CA SER A 129 -23.07 -4.13 5.51
C SER A 129 -23.13 -5.54 4.87
N ASP A 130 -21.99 -6.17 4.61
CA ASP A 130 -21.92 -7.46 3.97
C ASP A 130 -22.33 -8.60 4.90
N THR A 131 -23.51 -9.16 4.64
CA THR A 131 -24.06 -10.32 5.38
C THR A 131 -23.66 -11.67 4.75
N SER A 132 -22.95 -11.67 3.64
CA SER A 132 -22.56 -12.91 2.93
C SER A 132 -21.37 -13.63 3.55
N ARG A 133 -20.69 -13.03 4.53
CA ARG A 133 -19.55 -13.65 5.23
C ARG A 133 -19.99 -14.83 6.08
N PRO A 134 -19.20 -15.92 6.12
CA PRO A 134 -19.46 -17.03 7.02
C PRO A 134 -19.53 -16.57 8.49
N LYS A 135 -20.51 -17.10 9.26
CA LYS A 135 -20.68 -16.76 10.69
C LYS A 135 -19.44 -17.10 11.55
N THR A 136 -18.59 -18.00 11.07
CA THR A 136 -17.34 -18.41 11.74
C THR A 136 -16.20 -17.40 11.55
N TRP A 137 -16.39 -16.39 10.69
CA TRP A 137 -15.41 -15.35 10.40
C TRP A 137 -15.73 -14.09 11.20
N THR A 138 -14.71 -13.21 11.32
CA THR A 138 -14.91 -11.86 11.87
C THR A 138 -16.05 -11.17 11.11
N PRO A 139 -17.08 -10.63 11.80
CA PRO A 139 -18.18 -9.94 11.15
C PRO A 139 -17.69 -8.80 10.26
N ALA A 140 -18.35 -8.57 9.13
CA ALA A 140 -17.97 -7.52 8.19
C ALA A 140 -17.98 -6.11 8.81
N ALA A 141 -18.89 -5.85 9.74
CA ALA A 141 -18.99 -4.60 10.48
C ALA A 141 -17.86 -4.39 11.51
N HIS A 142 -17.08 -5.44 11.83
CA HIS A 142 -15.99 -5.30 12.79
C HIS A 142 -14.86 -4.43 12.23
N PRO A 143 -14.33 -3.46 12.98
CA PRO A 143 -13.30 -2.53 12.49
C PRO A 143 -12.06 -3.19 11.93
N ALA A 144 -11.65 -4.35 12.46
CA ALA A 144 -10.51 -5.10 11.93
C ALA A 144 -10.63 -5.47 10.44
N VAL A 145 -11.86 -5.44 9.87
CA VAL A 145 -12.11 -5.80 8.47
C VAL A 145 -11.96 -4.62 7.53
N TRP A 146 -12.41 -3.42 7.93
CA TRP A 146 -12.46 -2.25 7.06
C TRP A 146 -11.55 -1.09 7.50
N ALA A 147 -11.29 -0.94 8.80
CA ALA A 147 -10.52 0.18 9.32
C ALA A 147 -8.99 0.12 9.09
N PRO A 148 -8.37 -0.98 8.62
CA PRO A 148 -6.96 -0.94 8.23
C PRO A 148 -6.66 0.08 7.13
N PHE A 149 -7.61 0.36 6.24
CA PHE A 149 -7.38 1.13 5.03
C PHE A 149 -7.44 2.63 5.27
N VAL A 150 -6.40 3.33 4.84
CA VAL A 150 -6.29 4.80 4.93
C VAL A 150 -5.87 5.37 3.59
N LEU A 151 -6.55 6.44 3.19
CA LEU A 151 -6.16 7.27 2.05
C LEU A 151 -5.24 8.39 2.55
N VAL A 152 -4.08 8.51 1.93
CA VAL A 152 -3.10 9.58 2.18
C VAL A 152 -2.93 10.40 0.91
N GLY A 153 -2.90 11.73 1.02
CA GLY A 153 -2.77 12.63 -0.13
C GLY A 153 -4.10 13.17 -0.63
N GLU A 154 -4.24 13.37 -1.95
CA GLU A 154 -5.41 14.00 -2.56
C GLU A 154 -6.62 13.07 -2.56
N GLY A 155 -7.61 13.39 -1.70
CA GLY A 155 -8.86 12.63 -1.59
C GLY A 155 -10.00 13.14 -2.46
N GLY A 156 -9.86 14.34 -3.04
CA GLY A 156 -10.88 14.96 -3.89
C GLY A 156 -11.08 14.29 -5.23
N ALA A 157 -12.01 14.81 -6.03
CA ALA A 157 -12.15 14.43 -7.43
C ALA A 157 -10.85 14.71 -8.19
N GLY A 158 -10.47 13.82 -9.09
CA GLY A 158 -9.34 14.06 -10.00
C GLY A 158 -9.59 15.31 -10.85
N ARG A 159 -8.50 16.00 -11.20
CA ARG A 159 -8.55 17.14 -12.14
C ARG A 159 -8.66 16.65 -13.55
#